data_66a87312cb7923894a6bc57ca3b296b0
#
_entry.id   66a87312cb7923894a6bc57ca3b296b0
#
_cell.length_a   1.000
_cell.length_b   1.000
_cell.length_c   1.000
_cell.angle_alpha   90.00
_cell.angle_beta   90.00
_cell.angle_gamma   90.00
#
_symmetry.space_group_name_H-M   'P 1'
#
loop_
_entity.id
_entity.type
_entity.pdbx_description
1 polymer ?
#
loop_
_entity_poly.entity_id
_entity_poly.type
_entity_poly.pdbx_seq_one_letter_code
_entity_poly.pdbx_strand_id
1 'polypeptide(L)'
;MAVMPMKRISIYALKNRRKQILELIQRRGVVEIDDRKADETVFAKMDTVPAKSRFENNAAALQSALDALDKLEPPEKSLFASLNGRDAIPLSKYQETADGAGELLKIASRINTLWKKCADNRAEILRLQTQIRALEPWMKLDISMRTISTPTTSVFTGSFPVEYTEETLRAKIAEGAPDVDGVVVEILSASPQQTCAFLMCHISQGLKLETYLRSIGFTYPAEPSKVPPAERVDILNGRIAALQKEIDENEAEIRTHKNRREGLLYTIDYFTMRTEKYDVLGRLWQSPHVFLITGYIPAENAEALKTELTTTQEARSPRFRRGKSAR
;
A
#
# COMPACT_ATOMS: atom_id res chain seq x y z
N MET A 1 36.01 4.56 31.23
CA MET A 1 35.70 4.86 29.83
C MET A 1 36.83 5.66 29.24
N ALA A 2 37.48 5.19 28.18
CA ALA A 2 38.53 5.94 27.49
C ALA A 2 37.84 7.02 26.62
N VAL A 3 38.08 8.30 26.90
CA VAL A 3 37.57 9.42 26.09
C VAL A 3 38.53 9.58 24.89
N MET A 4 38.05 9.37 23.70
CA MET A 4 38.81 9.55 22.45
C MET A 4 39.03 11.06 22.22
N PRO A 5 40.27 11.54 22.07
CA PRO A 5 40.52 12.94 21.78
C PRO A 5 40.06 13.29 20.36
N MET A 6 39.15 14.27 20.26
CA MET A 6 38.60 14.74 18.99
C MET A 6 39.23 16.08 18.58
N LYS A 7 39.48 16.26 17.29
CA LYS A 7 39.88 17.56 16.69
C LYS A 7 38.74 18.12 15.85
N ARG A 8 38.52 19.42 15.95
CA ARG A 8 37.59 20.12 15.05
C ARG A 8 38.28 20.39 13.73
N ILE A 9 37.55 20.10 12.62
CA ILE A 9 38.03 20.35 11.25
C ILE A 9 37.09 21.34 10.54
N SER A 10 37.66 22.08 9.57
CA SER A 10 36.94 22.90 8.61
C SER A 10 37.61 22.73 7.25
N ILE A 11 36.86 22.19 6.29
CA ILE A 11 37.33 21.92 4.93
C ILE A 11 36.64 22.91 3.99
N TYR A 12 37.45 23.78 3.36
CA TYR A 12 37.02 24.68 2.31
C TYR A 12 37.52 24.14 0.98
N ALA A 13 36.62 23.90 0.02
CA ALA A 13 37.01 23.39 -1.28
C ALA A 13 36.12 23.91 -2.40
N LEU A 14 36.61 23.82 -3.63
CA LEU A 14 35.86 24.19 -4.82
C LEU A 14 34.65 23.28 -5.03
N LYS A 15 33.52 23.87 -5.43
CA LYS A 15 32.23 23.20 -5.60
C LYS A 15 32.31 22.04 -6.60
N ASN A 16 33.11 22.15 -7.63
CA ASN A 16 33.30 21.09 -8.63
C ASN A 16 34.00 19.84 -8.07
N ARG A 17 34.74 19.96 -6.95
CA ARG A 17 35.39 18.84 -6.27
C ARG A 17 34.56 18.23 -5.13
N ARG A 18 33.39 18.79 -4.85
CA ARG A 18 32.53 18.38 -3.73
C ARG A 18 32.24 16.87 -3.71
N LYS A 19 31.93 16.29 -4.87
CA LYS A 19 31.62 14.87 -4.98
C LYS A 19 32.82 14.01 -4.54
N GLN A 20 34.02 14.31 -5.04
CA GLN A 20 35.23 13.55 -4.73
C GLN A 20 35.61 13.63 -3.24
N ILE A 21 35.52 14.84 -2.67
CA ILE A 21 35.85 15.06 -1.25
C ILE A 21 34.84 14.35 -0.34
N LEU A 22 33.55 14.41 -0.63
CA LEU A 22 32.54 13.71 0.15
C LEU A 22 32.69 12.18 0.03
N GLU A 23 33.00 11.66 -1.14
CA GLU A 23 33.25 10.22 -1.32
C GLU A 23 34.48 9.75 -0.57
N LEU A 24 35.54 10.58 -0.50
CA LEU A 24 36.74 10.30 0.30
C LEU A 24 36.41 10.28 1.79
N ILE A 25 35.69 11.29 2.29
CA ILE A 25 35.27 11.37 3.70
C ILE A 25 34.37 10.19 4.08
N GLN A 26 33.41 9.86 3.23
CA GLN A 26 32.49 8.74 3.43
C GLN A 26 33.22 7.40 3.45
N ARG A 27 34.20 7.20 2.54
CA ARG A 27 35.02 5.99 2.49
C ARG A 27 35.86 5.80 3.75
N ARG A 28 36.35 6.91 4.31
CA ARG A 28 37.14 6.88 5.55
C ARG A 28 36.30 6.63 6.80
N GLY A 29 35.04 7.12 6.82
CA GLY A 29 34.10 6.91 7.92
C GLY A 29 34.53 7.52 9.26
N VAL A 30 35.47 8.49 9.26
CA VAL A 30 36.08 9.03 10.49
C VAL A 30 35.69 10.47 10.80
N VAL A 31 34.85 11.10 9.98
CA VAL A 31 34.43 12.49 10.14
C VAL A 31 32.95 12.57 10.51
N GLU A 32 32.68 13.14 11.66
CA GLU A 32 31.35 13.57 12.06
C GLU A 32 31.09 14.99 11.57
N ILE A 33 30.11 15.19 10.71
CA ILE A 33 29.76 16.49 10.12
C ILE A 33 28.84 17.26 11.07
N ASP A 34 29.26 18.50 11.44
CA ASP A 34 28.52 19.39 12.33
C ASP A 34 27.70 20.42 11.51
N ASP A 35 26.47 20.70 11.95
CA ASP A 35 25.55 21.67 11.32
C ASP A 35 25.69 23.07 11.91
N ARG A 36 26.90 23.52 12.18
CA ARG A 36 27.13 24.88 12.71
C ARG A 36 26.85 25.95 11.69
N LYS A 37 26.26 27.05 12.15
CA LYS A 37 25.99 28.23 11.33
C LYS A 37 27.29 28.81 10.74
N ALA A 38 27.33 28.95 9.42
CA ALA A 38 28.27 29.80 8.70
C ALA A 38 27.72 31.22 8.60
N ASP A 39 28.53 32.13 8.10
CA ASP A 39 28.07 33.52 7.81
C ASP A 39 27.02 33.44 6.67
N GLU A 40 25.76 33.67 7.03
CA GLU A 40 24.60 33.61 6.14
C GLU A 40 24.61 34.66 5.04
N THR A 41 25.46 35.67 5.14
CA THR A 41 25.63 36.72 4.11
C THR A 41 26.40 36.21 2.89
N VAL A 42 27.26 35.20 3.08
CA VAL A 42 28.17 34.65 2.04
C VAL A 42 27.82 33.23 1.65
N PHE A 43 27.26 32.45 2.56
CA PHE A 43 27.00 31.03 2.41
C PHE A 43 25.50 30.72 2.57
N ALA A 44 24.98 29.86 1.70
CA ALA A 44 23.62 29.32 1.75
C ALA A 44 23.64 27.79 1.80
N LYS A 45 22.61 27.18 2.37
CA LYS A 45 22.41 25.73 2.29
C LYS A 45 21.89 25.34 0.91
N MET A 46 22.20 24.13 0.48
CA MET A 46 21.71 23.59 -0.79
C MET A 46 20.31 23.01 -0.59
N ASP A 47 19.37 23.32 -1.48
CA ASP A 47 18.10 22.61 -1.53
C ASP A 47 18.32 21.19 -2.08
N THR A 48 18.23 20.22 -1.21
CA THR A 48 18.37 18.79 -1.52
C THR A 48 17.06 18.02 -1.39
N VAL A 49 15.99 18.67 -0.92
CA VAL A 49 14.70 18.05 -0.61
C VAL A 49 14.13 17.28 -1.82
N PRO A 50 14.06 17.85 -3.05
CA PRO A 50 13.49 17.11 -4.18
C PRO A 50 14.28 15.85 -4.56
N ALA A 51 15.61 15.91 -4.49
CA ALA A 51 16.45 14.77 -4.79
C ALA A 51 16.37 13.69 -3.70
N LYS A 52 16.37 14.11 -2.42
CA LYS A 52 16.21 13.24 -1.27
C LYS A 52 14.88 12.46 -1.36
N SER A 53 13.76 13.19 -1.52
CA SER A 53 12.43 12.57 -1.64
C SER A 53 12.33 11.57 -2.79
N ARG A 54 12.99 11.85 -3.93
CA ARG A 54 13.02 10.89 -5.03
C ARG A 54 13.72 9.59 -4.66
N PHE A 55 14.85 9.64 -3.94
CA PHE A 55 15.54 8.43 -3.49
C PHE A 55 14.75 7.68 -2.42
N GLU A 56 14.15 8.38 -1.48
CA GLU A 56 13.25 7.80 -0.47
C GLU A 56 12.08 7.07 -1.12
N ASN A 57 11.42 7.68 -2.10
CA ASN A 57 10.31 7.07 -2.83
C ASN A 57 10.76 5.83 -3.62
N ASN A 58 11.95 5.88 -4.23
CA ASN A 58 12.50 4.73 -4.93
C ASN A 58 12.81 3.56 -3.97
N ALA A 59 13.42 3.84 -2.82
CA ALA A 59 13.68 2.84 -1.79
C ALA A 59 12.36 2.24 -1.26
N ALA A 60 11.35 3.07 -0.98
CA ALA A 60 10.04 2.62 -0.53
C ALA A 60 9.33 1.74 -1.58
N ALA A 61 9.41 2.10 -2.87
CA ALA A 61 8.83 1.30 -3.94
C ALA A 61 9.48 -0.09 -4.07
N LEU A 62 10.81 -0.15 -3.93
CA LEU A 62 11.57 -1.42 -3.92
C LEU A 62 11.24 -2.25 -2.69
N GLN A 63 11.15 -1.62 -1.51
CA GLN A 63 10.79 -2.30 -0.27
C GLN A 63 9.38 -2.91 -0.36
N SER A 64 8.42 -2.15 -0.87
CA SER A 64 7.06 -2.65 -1.09
C SER A 64 7.02 -3.86 -2.03
N ALA A 65 7.83 -3.85 -3.10
CA ALA A 65 7.92 -4.97 -4.01
C ALA A 65 8.58 -6.20 -3.36
N LEU A 66 9.61 -5.99 -2.55
CA LEU A 66 10.27 -7.05 -1.77
C LEU A 66 9.30 -7.66 -0.76
N ASP A 67 8.54 -6.84 -0.03
CA ASP A 67 7.55 -7.30 0.94
C ASP A 67 6.44 -8.13 0.28
N ALA A 68 6.01 -7.74 -0.93
CA ALA A 68 5.04 -8.51 -1.71
C ALA A 68 5.61 -9.87 -2.15
N LEU A 69 6.87 -9.88 -2.61
CA LEU A 69 7.57 -11.10 -2.99
C LEU A 69 7.78 -12.03 -1.79
N ASP A 70 8.19 -11.49 -0.63
CA ASP A 70 8.45 -12.27 0.59
C ASP A 70 7.17 -12.87 1.20
N LYS A 71 6.01 -12.26 0.98
CA LYS A 71 4.71 -12.84 1.36
C LYS A 71 4.35 -14.06 0.53
N LEU A 72 4.72 -14.08 -0.77
CA LEU A 72 4.41 -15.18 -1.69
C LEU A 72 5.48 -16.27 -1.68
N GLU A 73 6.73 -15.87 -1.49
CA GLU A 73 7.93 -16.71 -1.49
C GLU A 73 8.82 -16.31 -0.32
N PRO A 74 8.55 -16.73 0.91
CA PRO A 74 9.36 -16.39 2.06
C PRO A 74 10.82 -16.83 1.86
N PRO A 75 11.81 -16.00 2.24
CA PRO A 75 13.21 -16.40 2.19
C PRO A 75 13.47 -17.58 3.12
N GLU A 76 14.38 -18.47 2.72
CA GLU A 76 14.83 -19.56 3.59
C GLU A 76 15.43 -18.97 4.87
N LYS A 77 14.82 -19.28 6.02
CA LYS A 77 15.31 -18.83 7.32
C LYS A 77 16.57 -19.61 7.69
N SER A 78 17.74 -19.02 7.45
CA SER A 78 18.94 -19.50 8.10
C SER A 78 18.88 -19.17 9.60
N LEU A 79 18.89 -20.18 10.46
CA LEU A 79 18.87 -20.04 11.92
C LEU A 79 20.05 -19.20 12.45
N PHE A 80 21.10 -19.03 11.64
CA PHE A 80 22.32 -18.31 12.00
C PHE A 80 22.47 -16.96 11.29
N ALA A 81 21.56 -16.58 10.39
CA ALA A 81 21.65 -15.31 9.65
C ALA A 81 21.66 -14.07 10.55
N SER A 82 21.00 -14.14 11.71
CA SER A 82 20.96 -13.04 12.69
C SER A 82 22.26 -12.88 13.49
N LEU A 83 23.13 -13.90 13.51
CA LEU A 83 24.38 -13.91 14.27
C LEU A 83 25.58 -13.44 13.45
N ASN A 84 25.54 -13.54 12.13
CA ASN A 84 26.65 -13.24 11.23
C ASN A 84 26.84 -11.75 10.91
N GLY A 85 25.96 -10.87 11.40
CA GLY A 85 26.01 -9.45 11.06
C GLY A 85 25.68 -9.17 9.59
N ARG A 86 26.01 -7.96 9.13
CA ARG A 86 25.86 -7.58 7.70
C ARG A 86 27.15 -7.91 6.96
N ASP A 87 27.04 -8.61 5.84
CA ASP A 87 28.19 -8.92 4.98
C ASP A 87 28.74 -7.63 4.34
N ALA A 88 30.09 -7.54 4.30
CA ALA A 88 30.75 -6.43 3.62
C ALA A 88 30.61 -6.59 2.09
N ILE A 89 30.01 -5.61 1.44
CA ILE A 89 29.82 -5.61 -0.02
C ILE A 89 31.01 -4.93 -0.70
N PRO A 90 31.64 -5.55 -1.71
CA PRO A 90 32.74 -4.95 -2.45
C PRO A 90 32.27 -3.74 -3.28
N LEU A 91 33.14 -2.76 -3.50
CA LEU A 91 32.83 -1.52 -4.22
C LEU A 91 32.36 -1.79 -5.67
N SER A 92 32.86 -2.84 -6.31
CA SER A 92 32.40 -3.27 -7.63
C SER A 92 30.90 -3.60 -7.65
N LYS A 93 30.42 -4.30 -6.62
CA LYS A 93 28.99 -4.63 -6.48
C LYS A 93 28.12 -3.40 -6.31
N TYR A 94 28.61 -2.38 -5.59
CA TYR A 94 27.92 -1.10 -5.48
C TYR A 94 27.76 -0.40 -6.83
N GLN A 95 28.80 -0.43 -7.69
CA GLN A 95 28.73 0.15 -9.04
C GLN A 95 27.76 -0.62 -9.95
N GLU A 96 27.83 -1.94 -9.95
CA GLU A 96 26.86 -2.79 -10.68
C GLU A 96 25.41 -2.50 -10.25
N THR A 97 25.18 -2.36 -8.94
CA THR A 97 23.87 -2.01 -8.41
C THR A 97 23.42 -0.63 -8.86
N ALA A 98 24.32 0.36 -8.89
CA ALA A 98 24.01 1.71 -9.37
C ALA A 98 23.59 1.71 -10.85
N ASP A 99 24.30 0.93 -11.68
CA ASP A 99 24.02 0.81 -13.13
C ASP A 99 22.73 0.02 -13.39
N GLY A 100 22.44 -1.02 -12.61
CA GLY A 100 21.24 -1.86 -12.70
C GLY A 100 20.01 -1.31 -12.01
N ALA A 101 20.11 -0.25 -11.20
CA ALA A 101 19.02 0.26 -10.37
C ALA A 101 17.76 0.63 -11.18
N GLY A 102 17.92 1.14 -12.40
CA GLY A 102 16.81 1.49 -13.28
C GLY A 102 15.97 0.28 -13.73
N GLU A 103 16.60 -0.86 -13.98
CA GLU A 103 15.93 -2.12 -14.31
C GLU A 103 15.15 -2.64 -13.11
N LEU A 104 15.79 -2.67 -11.93
CA LEU A 104 15.16 -3.15 -10.71
C LEU A 104 13.98 -2.28 -10.26
N LEU A 105 14.02 -0.96 -10.50
CA LEU A 105 12.87 -0.09 -10.28
C LEU A 105 11.69 -0.44 -11.20
N LYS A 106 11.94 -0.81 -12.47
CA LYS A 106 10.88 -1.26 -13.39
C LYS A 106 10.26 -2.58 -12.90
N ILE A 107 11.08 -3.52 -12.48
CA ILE A 107 10.63 -4.80 -11.89
C ILE A 107 9.79 -4.53 -10.63
N ALA A 108 10.27 -3.70 -9.71
CA ALA A 108 9.55 -3.32 -8.50
C ALA A 108 8.20 -2.66 -8.82
N SER A 109 8.16 -1.75 -9.79
CA SER A 109 6.92 -1.12 -10.25
C SER A 109 5.93 -2.15 -10.81
N ARG A 110 6.42 -3.14 -11.56
CA ARG A 110 5.57 -4.23 -12.07
C ARG A 110 5.01 -5.08 -10.94
N ILE A 111 5.85 -5.52 -9.99
CA ILE A 111 5.43 -6.29 -8.81
C ILE A 111 4.37 -5.52 -8.01
N ASN A 112 4.61 -4.25 -7.72
CA ASN A 112 3.68 -3.41 -6.97
C ASN A 112 2.33 -3.24 -7.69
N THR A 113 2.36 -3.10 -9.02
CA THR A 113 1.14 -3.02 -9.84
C THR A 113 0.33 -4.31 -9.77
N LEU A 114 0.99 -5.46 -9.92
CA LEU A 114 0.33 -6.78 -9.82
C LEU A 114 -0.21 -7.02 -8.42
N TRP A 115 0.58 -6.70 -7.38
CA TRP A 115 0.17 -6.86 -5.99
C TRP A 115 -1.06 -6.02 -5.64
N LYS A 116 -1.10 -4.76 -6.13
CA LYS A 116 -2.27 -3.91 -6.00
C LYS A 116 -3.49 -4.50 -6.68
N LYS A 117 -3.36 -5.02 -7.92
CA LYS A 117 -4.46 -5.70 -8.63
C LYS A 117 -4.98 -6.90 -7.84
N CYS A 118 -4.10 -7.71 -7.24
CA CYS A 118 -4.53 -8.81 -6.38
C CYS A 118 -5.35 -8.32 -5.18
N ALA A 119 -4.94 -7.22 -4.56
CA ALA A 119 -5.68 -6.63 -3.44
C ALA A 119 -7.05 -6.10 -3.87
N ASP A 120 -7.11 -5.39 -5.00
CA ASP A 120 -8.36 -4.86 -5.57
C ASP A 120 -9.33 -6.01 -5.94
N ASN A 121 -8.81 -7.09 -6.57
CA ASN A 121 -9.60 -8.27 -6.92
C ASN A 121 -10.12 -9.00 -5.68
N ARG A 122 -9.33 -9.14 -4.61
CA ARG A 122 -9.80 -9.72 -3.35
C ARG A 122 -10.91 -8.91 -2.70
N ALA A 123 -10.80 -7.59 -2.72
CA ALA A 123 -11.86 -6.71 -2.22
C ALA A 123 -13.15 -6.86 -3.03
N GLU A 124 -13.05 -6.96 -4.36
CA GLU A 124 -14.20 -7.20 -5.23
C GLU A 124 -14.84 -8.56 -4.98
N ILE A 125 -14.06 -9.63 -4.78
CA ILE A 125 -14.58 -10.96 -4.41
C ILE A 125 -15.41 -10.88 -3.12
N LEU A 126 -14.91 -10.20 -2.09
CA LEU A 126 -15.66 -10.02 -0.82
C LEU A 126 -16.97 -9.29 -1.05
N ARG A 127 -16.98 -8.25 -1.91
CA ARG A 127 -18.20 -7.52 -2.28
C ARG A 127 -19.20 -8.44 -2.98
N LEU A 128 -18.75 -9.23 -3.95
CA LEU A 128 -19.60 -10.17 -4.68
C LEU A 128 -20.15 -11.27 -3.75
N GLN A 129 -19.32 -11.79 -2.83
CA GLN A 129 -19.78 -12.76 -1.81
C GLN A 129 -20.86 -12.17 -0.91
N THR A 130 -20.75 -10.88 -0.55
CA THR A 130 -21.78 -10.20 0.23
C THR A 130 -23.08 -10.09 -0.56
N GLN A 131 -23.01 -9.83 -1.86
CA GLN A 131 -24.21 -9.83 -2.73
C GLN A 131 -24.84 -11.23 -2.82
N ILE A 132 -24.05 -12.29 -2.94
CA ILE A 132 -24.54 -13.67 -2.94
C ILE A 132 -25.29 -13.98 -1.64
N ARG A 133 -24.70 -13.66 -0.47
CA ARG A 133 -25.38 -13.85 0.83
C ARG A 133 -26.71 -13.10 0.93
N ALA A 134 -26.78 -11.89 0.37
CA ALA A 134 -28.01 -11.11 0.33
C ALA A 134 -29.11 -11.75 -0.56
N LEU A 135 -28.72 -12.61 -1.52
CA LEU A 135 -29.63 -13.36 -2.37
C LEU A 135 -30.06 -14.72 -1.79
N GLU A 136 -29.33 -15.27 -0.82
CA GLU A 136 -29.64 -16.58 -0.22
C GLU A 136 -31.10 -16.73 0.24
N PRO A 137 -31.75 -15.74 0.91
CA PRO A 137 -33.14 -15.85 1.32
C PRO A 137 -34.13 -15.92 0.14
N TRP A 138 -33.72 -15.54 -1.06
CA TRP A 138 -34.54 -15.43 -2.25
C TRP A 138 -34.36 -16.57 -3.26
N MET A 139 -33.52 -17.58 -2.93
CA MET A 139 -33.11 -18.65 -3.87
C MET A 139 -34.27 -19.48 -4.42
N LYS A 140 -35.41 -19.53 -3.72
CA LYS A 140 -36.59 -20.24 -4.20
C LYS A 140 -37.36 -19.48 -5.28
N LEU A 141 -37.10 -18.17 -5.44
CA LEU A 141 -37.79 -17.34 -6.43
C LEU A 141 -37.25 -17.64 -7.84
N ASP A 142 -38.08 -18.15 -8.71
CA ASP A 142 -37.76 -18.54 -10.08
C ASP A 142 -37.97 -17.43 -11.14
N ILE A 143 -38.39 -16.24 -10.69
CA ILE A 143 -38.57 -15.06 -11.53
C ILE A 143 -37.67 -13.89 -11.05
N SER A 144 -37.63 -12.82 -11.88
CA SER A 144 -36.92 -11.60 -11.51
C SER A 144 -37.55 -10.94 -10.27
N MET A 145 -36.69 -10.55 -9.32
CA MET A 145 -37.13 -9.77 -8.16
C MET A 145 -37.71 -8.40 -8.50
N ARG A 146 -37.54 -7.94 -9.75
CA ARG A 146 -38.07 -6.68 -10.27
C ARG A 146 -39.45 -6.83 -10.89
N THR A 147 -40.02 -8.01 -10.89
CA THR A 147 -41.40 -8.23 -11.40
C THR A 147 -42.38 -7.55 -10.45
N ILE A 148 -43.10 -6.54 -10.95
CA ILE A 148 -43.98 -5.70 -10.14
C ILE A 148 -45.43 -6.00 -10.49
N SER A 149 -45.80 -6.14 -11.77
CA SER A 149 -47.14 -6.38 -12.20
C SER A 149 -47.24 -6.93 -13.63
N THR A 150 -48.33 -7.57 -13.90
CA THR A 150 -48.80 -7.90 -15.24
C THR A 150 -50.07 -7.08 -15.55
N PRO A 151 -50.70 -7.15 -16.74
CA PRO A 151 -51.93 -6.46 -17.02
C PRO A 151 -53.12 -6.79 -16.08
N THR A 152 -53.06 -7.95 -15.44
CA THR A 152 -54.14 -8.44 -14.56
C THR A 152 -53.74 -8.67 -13.11
N THR A 153 -52.42 -8.63 -12.80
CA THR A 153 -51.89 -9.08 -11.51
C THR A 153 -50.88 -8.09 -10.97
N SER A 154 -50.99 -7.73 -9.71
CA SER A 154 -49.95 -7.03 -8.95
C SER A 154 -49.10 -8.03 -8.19
N VAL A 155 -47.75 -7.82 -8.21
CA VAL A 155 -46.75 -8.67 -7.60
C VAL A 155 -45.93 -7.90 -6.59
N PHE A 156 -45.68 -8.51 -5.42
CA PHE A 156 -44.90 -7.93 -4.32
C PHE A 156 -43.84 -8.92 -3.89
N THR A 157 -42.58 -8.58 -4.11
CA THR A 157 -41.43 -9.34 -3.62
C THR A 157 -40.72 -8.52 -2.55
N GLY A 158 -40.72 -9.00 -1.33
CA GLY A 158 -40.18 -8.23 -0.22
C GLY A 158 -40.02 -9.04 1.08
N SER A 159 -39.69 -8.35 2.15
CA SER A 159 -39.46 -8.99 3.44
C SER A 159 -40.21 -8.32 4.58
N PHE A 160 -40.48 -9.10 5.61
CA PHE A 160 -41.06 -8.67 6.89
C PHE A 160 -40.00 -8.83 8.02
N PRO A 161 -40.04 -7.98 9.06
CA PRO A 161 -39.05 -8.01 10.17
C PRO A 161 -39.40 -9.03 11.26
N VAL A 162 -40.33 -9.96 11.00
CA VAL A 162 -40.78 -11.01 11.91
C VAL A 162 -40.97 -12.31 11.15
N GLU A 163 -41.03 -13.40 11.87
CA GLU A 163 -41.30 -14.71 11.29
C GLU A 163 -42.78 -14.88 10.98
N TYR A 164 -43.08 -15.21 9.73
CA TYR A 164 -44.43 -15.59 9.27
C TYR A 164 -44.36 -16.97 8.60
N THR A 165 -45.41 -17.77 8.84
CA THR A 165 -45.77 -18.88 7.96
C THR A 165 -46.74 -18.40 6.94
N GLU A 166 -46.95 -19.18 5.85
CA GLU A 166 -47.92 -18.86 4.81
C GLU A 166 -49.31 -18.66 5.41
N GLU A 167 -49.73 -19.54 6.33
CA GLU A 167 -51.05 -19.52 7.00
C GLU A 167 -51.22 -18.27 7.87
N THR A 168 -50.19 -17.94 8.67
CA THR A 168 -50.27 -16.76 9.58
C THR A 168 -50.26 -15.48 8.82
N LEU A 169 -49.50 -15.37 7.72
CA LEU A 169 -49.49 -14.18 6.86
C LEU A 169 -50.81 -14.02 6.12
N ARG A 170 -51.38 -15.10 5.54
CA ARG A 170 -52.68 -15.09 4.91
C ARG A 170 -53.81 -14.67 5.85
N ALA A 171 -53.85 -15.26 7.07
CA ALA A 171 -54.82 -14.90 8.11
C ALA A 171 -54.74 -13.40 8.45
N LYS A 172 -53.49 -12.90 8.62
CA LYS A 172 -53.28 -11.49 8.96
C LYS A 172 -53.69 -10.53 7.82
N ILE A 173 -53.48 -10.91 6.56
CA ILE A 173 -53.94 -10.14 5.39
C ILE A 173 -55.49 -10.16 5.34
N ALA A 174 -56.12 -11.31 5.58
CA ALA A 174 -57.59 -11.40 5.54
C ALA A 174 -58.24 -10.57 6.66
N GLU A 175 -57.62 -10.51 7.86
CA GLU A 175 -58.09 -9.68 8.99
C GLU A 175 -57.92 -8.17 8.70
N GLY A 176 -56.75 -7.76 8.22
CA GLY A 176 -56.39 -6.35 8.10
C GLY A 176 -56.71 -5.70 6.74
N ALA A 177 -57.00 -6.51 5.75
CA ALA A 177 -57.40 -6.04 4.40
C ALA A 177 -58.59 -6.88 3.85
N PRO A 178 -59.75 -6.88 4.54
CA PRO A 178 -60.89 -7.76 4.20
C PRO A 178 -61.46 -7.50 2.77
N ASP A 179 -61.20 -6.35 2.18
CA ASP A 179 -61.59 -6.01 0.81
C ASP A 179 -60.68 -6.60 -0.28
N VAL A 180 -59.63 -7.34 0.11
CA VAL A 180 -58.67 -7.94 -0.82
C VAL A 180 -58.86 -9.45 -0.84
N ASP A 181 -59.38 -9.94 -1.96
CA ASP A 181 -59.64 -11.37 -2.18
C ASP A 181 -58.58 -12.02 -3.06
N GLY A 182 -58.40 -13.33 -2.90
CA GLY A 182 -57.55 -14.14 -3.81
C GLY A 182 -56.06 -13.83 -3.75
N VAL A 183 -55.55 -13.46 -2.58
CA VAL A 183 -54.10 -13.22 -2.41
C VAL A 183 -53.36 -14.55 -2.37
N VAL A 184 -52.44 -14.70 -3.31
CA VAL A 184 -51.43 -15.78 -3.28
C VAL A 184 -50.27 -15.33 -2.44
N VAL A 185 -49.84 -16.15 -1.48
CA VAL A 185 -48.71 -15.93 -0.62
C VAL A 185 -47.74 -17.13 -0.74
N GLU A 186 -46.49 -16.86 -1.02
CA GLU A 186 -45.44 -17.85 -1.03
C GLU A 186 -44.31 -17.37 -0.13
N ILE A 187 -43.93 -18.20 0.85
CA ILE A 187 -42.80 -17.92 1.74
C ILE A 187 -41.53 -18.51 1.12
N LEU A 188 -40.64 -17.63 0.70
CA LEU A 188 -39.34 -18.02 0.09
C LEU A 188 -38.33 -18.44 1.15
N SER A 189 -38.28 -17.71 2.27
CA SER A 189 -37.48 -18.06 3.45
C SER A 189 -38.11 -17.43 4.69
N ALA A 190 -37.97 -18.10 5.84
CA ALA A 190 -38.42 -17.58 7.12
C ALA A 190 -37.34 -17.82 8.18
N SER A 191 -37.13 -16.80 9.01
CA SER A 191 -36.28 -16.82 10.19
C SER A 191 -36.89 -15.92 11.28
N PRO A 192 -36.48 -16.05 12.56
CA PRO A 192 -37.00 -15.17 13.61
C PRO A 192 -36.84 -13.66 13.35
N GLN A 193 -35.85 -13.28 12.55
CA GLN A 193 -35.55 -11.88 12.25
C GLN A 193 -36.10 -11.39 10.92
N GLN A 194 -36.48 -12.30 10.01
CA GLN A 194 -36.89 -11.91 8.67
C GLN A 194 -37.68 -13.03 7.99
N THR A 195 -38.78 -12.66 7.33
CA THR A 195 -39.47 -13.51 6.37
C THR A 195 -39.42 -12.89 4.99
N CYS A 196 -38.88 -13.59 4.00
CA CYS A 196 -38.90 -13.19 2.62
C CYS A 196 -40.10 -13.85 1.93
N ALA A 197 -40.94 -13.06 1.30
CA ALA A 197 -42.15 -13.54 0.71
C ALA A 197 -42.36 -12.97 -0.72
N PHE A 198 -43.03 -13.78 -1.52
CA PHE A 198 -43.61 -13.41 -2.80
C PHE A 198 -45.14 -13.41 -2.66
N LEU A 199 -45.76 -12.28 -3.01
CA LEU A 199 -47.19 -12.12 -2.93
C LEU A 199 -47.75 -11.67 -4.26
N MET A 200 -49.00 -12.10 -4.56
CA MET A 200 -49.67 -11.76 -5.80
C MET A 200 -51.14 -11.57 -5.54
N CYS A 201 -51.74 -10.55 -6.15
CA CYS A 201 -53.17 -10.32 -6.12
C CYS A 201 -53.67 -9.75 -7.45
N HIS A 202 -54.99 -9.63 -7.61
CA HIS A 202 -55.56 -8.94 -8.79
C HIS A 202 -55.14 -7.46 -8.85
N ILE A 203 -54.87 -6.93 -10.04
CA ILE A 203 -54.33 -5.58 -10.24
C ILE A 203 -55.18 -4.50 -9.58
N SER A 204 -56.51 -4.64 -9.58
CA SER A 204 -57.44 -3.66 -8.96
C SER A 204 -57.32 -3.54 -7.44
N GLN A 205 -56.73 -4.54 -6.78
CA GLN A 205 -56.56 -4.61 -5.34
C GLN A 205 -55.12 -4.31 -4.90
N GLY A 206 -54.18 -4.18 -5.84
CA GLY A 206 -52.76 -4.06 -5.58
C GLY A 206 -52.40 -2.91 -4.62
N LEU A 207 -52.99 -1.71 -4.84
CA LEU A 207 -52.70 -0.56 -3.97
C LEU A 207 -53.17 -0.74 -2.53
N LYS A 208 -54.37 -1.36 -2.36
CA LYS A 208 -54.89 -1.66 -1.01
C LYS A 208 -54.00 -2.66 -0.29
N LEU A 209 -53.62 -3.75 -0.98
CA LEU A 209 -52.73 -4.75 -0.44
C LEU A 209 -51.37 -4.14 -0.08
N GLU A 210 -50.74 -3.37 -0.97
CA GLU A 210 -49.44 -2.73 -0.69
C GLU A 210 -49.48 -1.83 0.55
N THR A 211 -50.54 -1.02 0.67
CA THR A 211 -50.72 -0.13 1.83
C THR A 211 -50.76 -0.92 3.11
N TYR A 212 -51.51 -2.03 3.14
CA TYR A 212 -51.58 -2.90 4.31
C TYR A 212 -50.25 -3.61 4.60
N LEU A 213 -49.60 -4.20 3.58
CA LEU A 213 -48.32 -4.88 3.76
C LEU A 213 -47.28 -3.94 4.36
N ARG A 214 -47.21 -2.68 3.90
CA ARG A 214 -46.32 -1.67 4.48
C ARG A 214 -46.65 -1.37 5.95
N SER A 215 -47.90 -1.37 6.33
CA SER A 215 -48.32 -1.15 7.74
C SER A 215 -47.87 -2.24 8.69
N ILE A 216 -47.67 -3.47 8.19
CA ILE A 216 -47.17 -4.61 8.98
C ILE A 216 -45.66 -4.83 8.80
N GLY A 217 -44.92 -3.83 8.22
CA GLY A 217 -43.49 -3.82 8.13
C GLY A 217 -42.89 -4.40 6.84
N PHE A 218 -43.70 -4.57 5.79
CA PHE A 218 -43.18 -5.03 4.49
C PHE A 218 -42.19 -4.02 3.89
N THR A 219 -41.07 -4.50 3.41
CA THR A 219 -40.04 -3.71 2.72
C THR A 219 -39.58 -4.40 1.45
N TYR A 220 -39.36 -3.62 0.40
CA TYR A 220 -38.79 -4.11 -0.82
C TYR A 220 -37.29 -4.32 -0.66
N PRO A 221 -36.66 -5.30 -1.38
CA PRO A 221 -35.22 -5.47 -1.37
C PRO A 221 -34.52 -4.23 -1.93
N ALA A 222 -33.41 -3.80 -1.28
CA ALA A 222 -32.67 -2.62 -1.66
C ALA A 222 -32.03 -2.74 -3.06
N GLU A 223 -31.53 -3.94 -3.39
CA GLU A 223 -30.91 -4.23 -4.70
C GLU A 223 -31.60 -5.44 -5.37
N PRO A 224 -32.80 -5.26 -5.97
CA PRO A 224 -33.53 -6.37 -6.57
C PRO A 224 -32.83 -6.85 -7.85
N SER A 225 -32.64 -8.18 -7.97
CA SER A 225 -32.04 -8.82 -9.14
C SER A 225 -32.95 -8.68 -10.37
N LYS A 226 -32.34 -8.43 -11.55
CA LYS A 226 -33.04 -8.39 -12.85
C LYS A 226 -33.36 -9.78 -13.42
N VAL A 227 -32.63 -10.79 -12.96
CA VAL A 227 -32.79 -12.20 -13.32
C VAL A 227 -33.15 -12.98 -12.07
N PRO A 228 -33.63 -14.23 -12.18
CA PRO A 228 -33.89 -15.08 -11.04
C PRO A 228 -32.68 -15.11 -10.09
N PRO A 229 -32.87 -15.11 -8.75
CA PRO A 229 -31.75 -15.09 -7.78
C PRO A 229 -30.76 -16.20 -7.99
N ALA A 230 -31.18 -17.42 -8.31
CA ALA A 230 -30.29 -18.55 -8.60
C ALA A 230 -29.37 -18.25 -9.79
N GLU A 231 -29.91 -17.79 -10.90
CA GLU A 231 -29.13 -17.39 -12.08
C GLU A 231 -28.17 -16.23 -11.77
N ARG A 232 -28.60 -15.28 -10.93
CA ARG A 232 -27.75 -14.18 -10.49
C ARG A 232 -26.56 -14.67 -9.67
N VAL A 233 -26.78 -15.65 -8.78
CA VAL A 233 -25.70 -16.26 -7.98
C VAL A 233 -24.70 -16.98 -8.88
N ASP A 234 -25.16 -17.68 -9.92
CA ASP A 234 -24.26 -18.36 -10.87
C ASP A 234 -23.38 -17.34 -11.65
N ILE A 235 -23.98 -16.23 -12.09
CA ILE A 235 -23.25 -15.14 -12.74
C ILE A 235 -22.18 -14.56 -11.79
N LEU A 236 -22.53 -14.33 -10.52
CA LEU A 236 -21.61 -13.78 -9.53
C LEU A 236 -20.48 -14.78 -9.20
N ASN A 237 -20.79 -16.06 -9.07
CA ASN A 237 -19.79 -17.11 -8.86
C ASN A 237 -18.82 -17.23 -10.05
N GLY A 238 -19.34 -17.14 -11.28
CA GLY A 238 -18.49 -17.11 -12.48
C GLY A 238 -17.53 -15.90 -12.47
N ARG A 239 -18.00 -14.72 -12.00
CA ARG A 239 -17.16 -13.55 -11.86
C ARG A 239 -16.08 -13.72 -10.77
N ILE A 240 -16.45 -14.31 -9.62
CA ILE A 240 -15.50 -14.64 -8.53
C ILE A 240 -14.42 -15.59 -9.05
N ALA A 241 -14.79 -16.64 -9.78
CA ALA A 241 -13.82 -17.59 -10.34
C ALA A 241 -12.84 -16.91 -11.32
N ALA A 242 -13.33 -15.99 -12.16
CA ALA A 242 -12.48 -15.21 -13.06
C ALA A 242 -11.49 -14.32 -12.31
N LEU A 243 -11.95 -13.62 -11.25
CA LEU A 243 -11.09 -12.78 -10.41
C LEU A 243 -10.05 -13.60 -9.64
N GLN A 244 -10.44 -14.77 -9.13
CA GLN A 244 -9.50 -15.68 -8.46
C GLN A 244 -8.41 -16.16 -9.42
N LYS A 245 -8.76 -16.53 -10.64
CA LYS A 245 -7.81 -16.90 -11.67
C LYS A 245 -6.83 -15.77 -11.99
N GLU A 246 -7.31 -14.53 -12.09
CA GLU A 246 -6.46 -13.36 -12.32
C GLU A 246 -5.49 -13.13 -11.14
N ILE A 247 -5.94 -13.35 -9.91
CA ILE A 247 -5.07 -13.29 -8.72
C ILE A 247 -3.96 -14.33 -8.84
N ASP A 248 -4.30 -15.59 -9.15
CA ASP A 248 -3.35 -16.68 -9.24
C ASP A 248 -2.31 -16.44 -10.36
N GLU A 249 -2.73 -15.92 -11.51
CA GLU A 249 -1.85 -15.53 -12.61
C GLU A 249 -0.89 -14.37 -12.21
N ASN A 250 -1.42 -13.34 -11.56
CA ASN A 250 -0.62 -12.20 -11.08
C ASN A 250 0.39 -12.64 -10.01
N GLU A 251 -0.01 -13.49 -9.05
CA GLU A 251 0.89 -14.03 -8.05
C GLU A 251 1.97 -14.94 -8.66
N ALA A 252 1.61 -15.74 -9.65
CA ALA A 252 2.58 -16.57 -10.37
C ALA A 252 3.63 -15.70 -11.08
N GLU A 253 3.22 -14.59 -11.72
CA GLU A 253 4.15 -13.64 -12.33
C GLU A 253 5.08 -13.01 -11.28
N ILE A 254 4.55 -12.58 -10.12
CA ILE A 254 5.39 -12.04 -9.03
C ILE A 254 6.45 -13.07 -8.60
N ARG A 255 6.08 -14.35 -8.43
CA ARG A 255 7.02 -15.44 -8.05
C ARG A 255 8.15 -15.65 -9.05
N THR A 256 7.97 -15.34 -10.34
CA THR A 256 9.06 -15.40 -11.33
C THR A 256 10.24 -14.50 -11.00
N HIS A 257 10.02 -13.45 -10.21
CA HIS A 257 11.05 -12.49 -9.81
C HIS A 257 11.83 -12.89 -8.55
N LYS A 258 11.62 -14.09 -7.99
CA LYS A 258 12.30 -14.55 -6.75
C LYS A 258 13.83 -14.42 -6.81
N ASN A 259 14.44 -14.68 -7.97
CA ASN A 259 15.89 -14.57 -8.17
C ASN A 259 16.41 -13.11 -8.19
N ARG A 260 15.52 -12.12 -8.20
CA ARG A 260 15.87 -10.69 -8.13
C ARG A 260 15.88 -10.14 -6.72
N ARG A 261 15.53 -10.95 -5.69
CA ARG A 261 15.45 -10.53 -4.27
C ARG A 261 16.72 -9.85 -3.78
N GLU A 262 17.88 -10.47 -4.00
CA GLU A 262 19.17 -9.92 -3.61
C GLU A 262 19.45 -8.57 -4.29
N GLY A 263 19.16 -8.47 -5.59
CA GLY A 263 19.28 -7.22 -6.34
C GLY A 263 18.36 -6.12 -5.79
N LEU A 264 17.11 -6.46 -5.42
CA LEU A 264 16.20 -5.52 -4.78
C LEU A 264 16.77 -5.00 -3.44
N LEU A 265 17.28 -5.89 -2.59
CA LEU A 265 17.92 -5.52 -1.31
C LEU A 265 19.09 -4.56 -1.51
N TYR A 266 20.03 -4.89 -2.40
CA TYR A 266 21.19 -4.01 -2.67
C TYR A 266 20.74 -2.66 -3.24
N THR A 267 19.68 -2.64 -4.03
CA THR A 267 19.18 -1.38 -4.61
C THR A 267 18.46 -0.52 -3.57
N ILE A 268 17.79 -1.12 -2.59
CA ILE A 268 17.23 -0.41 -1.43
C ILE A 268 18.37 0.25 -0.64
N ASP A 269 19.43 -0.50 -0.31
CA ASP A 269 20.60 0.02 0.40
C ASP A 269 21.28 1.14 -0.41
N TYR A 270 21.43 0.98 -1.73
CA TYR A 270 21.96 2.01 -2.61
C TYR A 270 21.15 3.32 -2.53
N PHE A 271 19.82 3.27 -2.61
CA PHE A 271 19.00 4.48 -2.51
C PHE A 271 18.99 5.06 -1.10
N THR A 272 19.03 4.24 -0.06
CA THR A 272 19.17 4.69 1.34
C THR A 272 20.47 5.45 1.54
N MET A 273 21.60 4.91 1.08
CA MET A 273 22.89 5.60 1.11
C MET A 273 22.88 6.91 0.31
N ARG A 274 22.14 6.95 -0.83
CA ARG A 274 21.95 8.20 -1.59
C ARG A 274 21.13 9.22 -0.80
N THR A 275 20.08 8.80 -0.13
CA THR A 275 19.26 9.65 0.73
C THR A 275 20.12 10.28 1.84
N GLU A 276 20.90 9.48 2.57
CA GLU A 276 21.82 9.94 3.59
C GLU A 276 22.87 10.93 3.04
N LYS A 277 23.44 10.62 1.87
CA LYS A 277 24.38 11.54 1.21
C LYS A 277 23.74 12.89 0.88
N TYR A 278 22.49 12.91 0.40
CA TYR A 278 21.79 14.16 0.10
C TYR A 278 21.33 14.89 1.38
N ASP A 279 21.07 14.17 2.46
CA ASP A 279 20.84 14.77 3.78
C ASP A 279 22.08 15.54 4.26
N VAL A 280 23.25 14.89 4.17
CA VAL A 280 24.54 15.55 4.50
C VAL A 280 24.79 16.76 3.58
N LEU A 281 24.55 16.62 2.26
CA LEU A 281 24.67 17.72 1.31
C LEU A 281 23.80 18.92 1.66
N GLY A 282 22.57 18.70 2.15
CA GLY A 282 21.64 19.74 2.58
C GLY A 282 22.11 20.48 3.85
N ARG A 283 22.98 19.87 4.65
CA ARG A 283 23.59 20.51 5.85
C ARG A 283 24.81 21.35 5.50
N LEU A 284 25.44 21.14 4.35
CA LEU A 284 26.65 21.84 3.97
C LEU A 284 26.38 23.28 3.54
N TRP A 285 27.23 24.18 4.00
CA TRP A 285 27.24 25.56 3.58
C TRP A 285 28.02 25.73 2.28
N GLN A 286 27.48 26.49 1.34
CA GLN A 286 28.11 26.76 0.06
C GLN A 286 27.93 28.20 -0.41
N SER A 287 28.93 28.70 -1.12
CA SER A 287 28.89 29.91 -1.94
C SER A 287 28.77 29.51 -3.41
N PRO A 288 28.70 30.44 -4.39
CA PRO A 288 28.72 30.12 -5.80
C PRO A 288 29.88 29.22 -6.23
N HIS A 289 31.06 29.37 -5.62
CA HIS A 289 32.29 28.68 -6.05
C HIS A 289 32.87 27.69 -5.04
N VAL A 290 32.57 27.88 -3.74
CA VAL A 290 33.21 27.14 -2.64
C VAL A 290 32.14 26.48 -1.77
N PHE A 291 32.44 25.32 -1.21
CA PHE A 291 31.65 24.69 -0.17
C PHE A 291 32.48 24.53 1.12
N LEU A 292 31.80 24.46 2.24
CA LEU A 292 32.36 24.34 3.57
C LEU A 292 31.82 23.08 4.24
N ILE A 293 32.71 22.22 4.73
CA ILE A 293 32.42 21.14 5.67
C ILE A 293 33.03 21.50 7.02
N THR A 294 32.20 21.48 8.06
CA THR A 294 32.65 21.59 9.45
C THR A 294 32.32 20.30 10.18
N GLY A 295 33.17 19.90 11.13
CA GLY A 295 32.93 18.68 11.87
C GLY A 295 34.05 18.33 12.84
N TYR A 296 33.99 17.08 13.32
CA TYR A 296 34.94 16.51 14.26
C TYR A 296 35.57 15.25 13.69
N ILE A 297 36.81 15.01 14.04
CA ILE A 297 37.61 13.84 13.66
C ILE A 297 38.46 13.34 14.85
N PRO A 298 38.63 12.02 15.03
CA PRO A 298 39.63 11.51 15.99
C PRO A 298 40.99 12.12 15.74
N ALA A 299 41.69 12.52 16.80
CA ALA A 299 42.98 13.22 16.69
C ALA A 299 44.02 12.45 15.89
N GLU A 300 44.03 11.12 15.98
CA GLU A 300 44.94 10.21 15.28
C GLU A 300 44.73 10.21 13.76
N ASN A 301 43.49 10.39 13.29
CA ASN A 301 43.15 10.35 11.87
C ASN A 301 43.30 11.71 11.16
N ALA A 302 43.50 12.80 11.91
CA ALA A 302 43.46 14.16 11.38
C ALA A 302 44.57 14.45 10.37
N GLU A 303 45.80 14.03 10.60
CA GLU A 303 46.95 14.29 9.71
C GLU A 303 46.86 13.40 8.44
N ALA A 304 46.39 12.16 8.56
CA ALA A 304 46.19 11.27 7.42
C ALA A 304 45.14 11.84 6.46
N LEU A 305 43.98 12.29 6.99
CA LEU A 305 42.95 12.91 6.18
C LEU A 305 43.43 14.21 5.53
N LYS A 306 44.20 15.03 6.25
CA LYS A 306 44.77 16.28 5.72
C LYS A 306 45.68 16.03 4.52
N THR A 307 46.58 15.04 4.64
CA THR A 307 47.49 14.65 3.57
C THR A 307 46.75 14.17 2.32
N GLU A 308 45.72 13.33 2.48
CA GLU A 308 44.92 12.86 1.39
C GLU A 308 44.14 13.97 0.68
N LEU A 309 43.55 14.90 1.45
CA LEU A 309 42.80 16.05 0.89
C LEU A 309 43.71 17.04 0.17
N THR A 310 44.97 17.19 0.58
CA THR A 310 45.96 18.08 -0.08
C THR A 310 46.56 17.45 -1.33
N THR A 311 46.75 16.13 -1.36
CA THR A 311 47.21 15.37 -2.55
C THR A 311 46.12 15.29 -3.63
N THR A 312 44.86 15.34 -3.27
CA THR A 312 43.73 15.47 -4.21
C THR A 312 43.70 16.92 -4.71
N GLN A 313 44.59 17.27 -5.66
CA GLN A 313 44.87 18.61 -6.21
C GLN A 313 43.68 19.57 -6.16
N GLU A 314 43.86 20.80 -5.57
CA GLU A 314 42.97 21.96 -5.47
C GLU A 314 42.14 22.13 -4.17
N ALA A 315 42.31 21.35 -3.13
CA ALA A 315 41.84 21.74 -1.83
C ALA A 315 42.83 22.77 -1.22
N ARG A 316 42.36 24.03 -1.01
CA ARG A 316 43.17 24.95 -0.17
C ARG A 316 43.25 24.39 1.24
N SER A 317 44.48 24.36 1.82
CA SER A 317 44.85 23.76 3.09
C SER A 317 43.76 23.79 4.14
N PRO A 318 43.32 22.64 4.67
CA PRO A 318 42.36 22.61 5.78
C PRO A 318 42.96 23.38 6.96
N ARG A 319 42.25 24.34 7.55
CA ARG A 319 42.66 24.98 8.77
C ARG A 319 42.20 24.14 9.96
N PHE A 320 43.15 23.47 10.62
CA PHE A 320 42.94 22.76 11.87
C PHE A 320 43.06 23.77 13.03
N ARG A 321 41.96 24.12 13.70
CA ARG A 321 42.05 24.85 14.99
C ARG A 321 42.07 23.82 16.11
N ARG A 322 43.06 23.98 17.03
CA ARG A 322 43.04 23.26 18.30
C ARG A 322 41.79 23.67 19.07
N GLY A 323 40.86 22.74 19.27
CA GLY A 323 39.74 22.94 20.18
C GLY A 323 40.30 23.17 21.60
N LYS A 324 39.88 24.23 22.27
CA LYS A 324 40.11 24.34 23.71
C LYS A 324 39.43 23.13 24.36
N SER A 325 40.19 22.33 25.08
CA SER A 325 39.71 21.27 25.95
C SER A 325 38.60 21.87 26.83
N ALA A 326 37.39 21.41 26.69
CA ALA A 326 36.36 21.69 27.67
C ALA A 326 36.67 20.86 28.91
N ARG A 327 36.90 21.57 30.02
CA ARG A 327 36.98 20.99 31.36
C ARG A 327 35.60 20.53 31.81
#